data_ba7c0b14d3ad13bbecd4e9e5301a4e87
#
_entry.id   ba7c0b14d3ad13bbecd4e9e5301a4e87
#
_cell.length_a   1.000
_cell.length_b   1.000
_cell.length_c   1.000
_cell.angle_alpha   90.00
_cell.angle_beta   90.00
_cell.angle_gamma   90.00
#
_symmetry.space_group_name_H-M   'P 1'
#
loop_
_entity.id
_entity.type
_entity.pdbx_description
1 polymer ?
#
loop_
_entity_poly.entity_id
_entity_poly.type
_entity_poly.pdbx_seq_one_letter_code
_entity_poly.pdbx_strand_id
1 'polypeptide(L)'
;MKEEDWILHIVSKFYDKAKNDILIGYHFRNIQDFDEHIPRIASFWDFQLLGKTSRDFGNPFDVMGAHSPLGIKRGELDRWLLLLRRTLDEQTPEDFLPLKQKWLERLNFFNGVFSRFFGL
;
A
#
# COMPACT_ATOMS: atom_id res chain seq x y z
N MET A 1 -20.23 -5.03 -1.98
CA MET A 1 -19.11 -4.08 -1.85
C MET A 1 -18.48 -3.86 -3.22
N LYS A 2 -18.22 -2.62 -3.57
CA LYS A 2 -17.53 -2.29 -4.82
C LYS A 2 -16.02 -2.50 -4.67
N GLU A 3 -15.34 -2.73 -5.80
CA GLU A 3 -13.89 -2.97 -5.80
C GLU A 3 -13.10 -1.82 -5.17
N GLU A 4 -13.44 -0.56 -5.48
CA GLU A 4 -12.77 0.60 -4.89
C GLU A 4 -13.00 0.70 -3.38
N ASP A 5 -14.17 0.30 -2.89
CA ASP A 5 -14.46 0.27 -1.46
C ASP A 5 -13.61 -0.78 -0.74
N TRP A 6 -13.45 -1.94 -1.36
CA TRP A 6 -12.58 -2.99 -0.82
C TRP A 6 -11.10 -2.56 -0.82
N ILE A 7 -10.65 -1.90 -1.88
CA ILE A 7 -9.27 -1.38 -1.95
C ILE A 7 -9.02 -0.39 -0.80
N LEU A 8 -9.95 0.55 -0.58
CA LEU A 8 -9.85 1.49 0.53
C LEU A 8 -9.82 0.77 1.88
N HIS A 9 -10.65 -0.26 2.05
CA HIS A 9 -10.70 -1.06 3.27
C HIS A 9 -9.34 -1.74 3.54
N ILE A 10 -8.74 -2.36 2.52
CA ILE A 10 -7.42 -2.99 2.65
C ILE A 10 -6.36 -1.97 3.05
N VAL A 11 -6.32 -0.82 2.38
CA VAL A 11 -5.35 0.24 2.70
C VAL A 11 -5.53 0.71 4.14
N SER A 12 -6.77 0.95 4.57
CA SER A 12 -7.08 1.39 5.93
C SER A 12 -6.61 0.36 6.97
N LYS A 13 -6.90 -0.90 6.74
CA LYS A 13 -6.51 -1.99 7.66
C LYS A 13 -5.00 -2.21 7.69
N PHE A 14 -4.34 -2.05 6.54
CA PHE A 14 -2.88 -2.08 6.49
C PHE A 14 -2.29 -0.96 7.35
N TYR A 15 -2.78 0.29 7.22
CA TYR A 15 -2.27 1.41 8.01
C TYR A 15 -2.51 1.23 9.51
N ASP A 16 -3.64 0.61 9.90
CA ASP A 16 -3.88 0.28 11.31
C ASP A 16 -2.76 -0.61 11.90
N LYS A 17 -2.25 -1.54 11.10
CA LYS A 17 -1.13 -2.39 11.51
C LYS A 17 0.21 -1.66 11.42
N ALA A 18 0.47 -1.01 10.29
CA ALA A 18 1.77 -0.44 9.96
C ALA A 18 2.17 0.70 10.88
N LYS A 19 1.25 1.62 11.19
CA LYS A 19 1.55 2.78 12.03
C LYS A 19 1.90 2.40 13.47
N ASN A 20 1.47 1.22 13.92
CA ASN A 20 1.73 0.70 15.26
C ASN A 20 2.80 -0.41 15.27
N ASP A 21 3.36 -0.72 14.11
CA ASP A 21 4.35 -1.79 14.01
C ASP A 21 5.70 -1.36 14.62
N ILE A 22 6.29 -2.27 15.36
CA ILE A 22 7.55 -2.01 16.07
C ILE A 22 8.70 -1.71 15.10
N LEU A 23 8.70 -2.36 13.94
CA LEU A 23 9.81 -2.29 12.99
C LEU A 23 9.70 -1.11 12.03
N ILE A 24 8.51 -0.85 11.49
CA ILE A 24 8.31 0.16 10.44
C ILE A 24 7.43 1.33 10.85
N GLY A 25 6.80 1.29 12.04
CA GLY A 25 5.85 2.32 12.47
C GLY A 25 6.44 3.73 12.47
N TYR A 26 7.73 3.87 12.74
CA TYR A 26 8.36 5.18 12.78
C TYR A 26 8.36 5.90 11.42
N HIS A 27 8.27 5.18 10.30
CA HIS A 27 8.14 5.79 8.98
C HIS A 27 6.82 6.55 8.78
N PHE A 28 5.82 6.27 9.62
CA PHE A 28 4.49 6.88 9.52
C PHE A 28 4.29 8.07 10.45
N ARG A 29 5.29 8.42 11.28
CA ARG A 29 5.18 9.50 12.28
C ARG A 29 4.97 10.87 11.68
N ASN A 30 5.45 11.11 10.47
CA ASN A 30 5.34 12.39 9.79
C ASN A 30 4.03 12.57 9.02
N ILE A 31 3.20 11.54 8.98
CA ILE A 31 1.88 11.64 8.34
C ILE A 31 0.96 12.31 9.34
N GLN A 32 0.51 13.53 9.02
CA GLN A 32 -0.30 14.35 9.92
C GLN A 32 -1.78 14.08 9.78
N ASP A 33 -2.24 13.71 8.58
CA ASP A 33 -3.65 13.52 8.28
C ASP A 33 -3.85 12.19 7.55
N PHE A 34 -4.12 11.14 8.33
CA PHE A 34 -4.39 9.82 7.77
C PHE A 34 -5.71 9.78 7.00
N ASP A 35 -6.70 10.59 7.38
CA ASP A 35 -8.00 10.63 6.70
C ASP A 35 -7.87 11.13 5.27
N GLU A 36 -6.89 12.00 4.99
CA GLU A 36 -6.57 12.46 3.63
C GLU A 36 -5.59 11.51 2.94
N HIS A 37 -4.59 11.05 3.67
CA HIS A 37 -3.49 10.23 3.12
C HIS A 37 -3.99 8.85 2.65
N ILE A 38 -4.81 8.17 3.44
CA ILE A 38 -5.29 6.82 3.12
C ILE A 38 -6.08 6.76 1.81
N PRO A 39 -7.07 7.66 1.55
CA PRO A 39 -7.74 7.65 0.25
C PRO A 39 -6.80 7.95 -0.93
N ARG A 40 -5.77 8.77 -0.72
CA ARG A 40 -4.78 9.05 -1.76
C ARG A 40 -3.98 7.80 -2.12
N ILE A 41 -3.58 7.01 -1.14
CA ILE A 41 -2.90 5.73 -1.37
C ILE A 41 -3.86 4.73 -2.03
N ALA A 42 -5.13 4.71 -1.60
CA ALA A 42 -6.14 3.86 -2.24
C ALA A 42 -6.32 4.22 -3.73
N SER A 43 -6.28 5.51 -4.07
CA SER A 43 -6.32 5.97 -5.46
C SER A 43 -5.16 5.38 -6.28
N PHE A 44 -3.96 5.36 -5.73
CA PHE A 44 -2.81 4.73 -6.38
C PHE A 44 -3.10 3.25 -6.68
N TRP A 45 -3.62 2.51 -5.71
CA TRP A 45 -3.93 1.09 -5.89
C TRP A 45 -5.13 0.87 -6.83
N ASP A 46 -6.10 1.78 -6.85
CA ASP A 46 -7.18 1.74 -7.85
C ASP A 46 -6.60 1.72 -9.26
N PHE A 47 -5.64 2.61 -9.55
CA PHE A 47 -4.97 2.62 -10.86
C PHE A 47 -4.18 1.35 -11.13
N GLN A 48 -3.46 0.85 -10.14
CA GLN A 48 -2.66 -0.37 -10.32
C GLN A 48 -3.52 -1.61 -10.59
N LEU A 49 -4.69 -1.68 -9.97
CA LEU A 49 -5.53 -2.88 -10.00
C LEU A 49 -6.68 -2.77 -11.00
N LEU A 50 -7.27 -1.59 -11.19
CA LEU A 50 -8.45 -1.38 -12.01
C LEU A 50 -8.17 -0.54 -13.27
N GLY A 51 -7.01 0.11 -13.35
CA GLY A 51 -6.66 1.01 -14.44
C GLY A 51 -7.36 2.37 -14.37
N LYS A 52 -8.11 2.65 -13.32
CA LYS A 52 -8.86 3.90 -13.14
C LYS A 52 -9.18 4.11 -11.66
N THR A 53 -9.54 5.34 -11.31
CA THR A 53 -10.08 5.66 -9.99
C THR A 53 -11.22 6.66 -10.11
N SER A 54 -12.21 6.56 -9.21
CA SER A 54 -13.27 7.57 -9.06
C SER A 54 -12.89 8.66 -8.05
N ARG A 55 -11.75 8.50 -7.35
CA ARG A 55 -11.27 9.47 -6.36
C ARG A 55 -10.53 10.60 -7.07
N ASP A 56 -10.81 11.84 -6.68
CA ASP A 56 -10.20 13.02 -7.29
C ASP A 56 -9.24 13.68 -6.32
N PHE A 57 -7.94 13.56 -6.59
CA PHE A 57 -6.88 14.20 -5.80
C PHE A 57 -6.07 15.22 -6.59
N GLY A 58 -6.46 15.49 -7.84
CA GLY A 58 -5.77 16.47 -8.69
C GLY A 58 -4.43 15.98 -9.24
N ASN A 59 -3.54 15.50 -8.40
CA ASN A 59 -2.22 15.00 -8.78
C ASN A 59 -2.10 13.50 -8.49
N PRO A 60 -1.46 12.72 -9.40
CA PRO A 60 -1.16 11.31 -9.12
C PRO A 60 -0.22 11.18 -7.91
N PHE A 61 -0.37 10.08 -7.17
CA PHE A 61 0.55 9.78 -6.07
C PHE A 61 1.91 9.36 -6.64
N ASP A 62 2.97 10.06 -6.21
CA ASP A 62 4.35 9.74 -6.59
C ASP A 62 4.94 8.74 -5.60
N VAL A 63 4.84 7.45 -5.92
CA VAL A 63 5.26 6.38 -5.03
C VAL A 63 6.78 6.44 -4.75
N MET A 64 7.60 6.74 -5.75
CA MET A 64 9.06 6.82 -5.56
C MET A 64 9.46 8.07 -4.79
N GLY A 65 8.88 9.22 -5.12
CA GLY A 65 9.15 10.47 -4.40
C GLY A 65 8.73 10.42 -2.95
N ALA A 66 7.62 9.73 -2.64
CA ALA A 66 7.15 9.58 -1.26
C ALA A 66 8.06 8.66 -0.43
N HIS A 67 8.65 7.64 -1.03
CA HIS A 67 9.44 6.64 -0.30
C HIS A 67 10.94 6.94 -0.30
N SER A 68 11.45 7.66 -1.29
CA SER A 68 12.89 7.94 -1.43
C SER A 68 13.52 8.56 -0.17
N PRO A 69 12.87 9.52 0.55
CA PRO A 69 13.48 10.09 1.76
C PRO A 69 13.50 9.17 2.98
N LEU A 70 12.79 8.04 2.94
CA LEU A 70 12.61 7.19 4.12
C LEU A 70 13.84 6.34 4.45
N GLY A 71 14.75 6.11 3.49
CA GLY A 71 15.92 5.28 3.71
C GLY A 71 15.57 3.85 4.11
N ILE A 72 14.62 3.24 3.41
CA ILE A 72 14.09 1.92 3.74
C ILE A 72 15.18 0.86 3.64
N LYS A 73 15.29 0.03 4.67
CA LYS A 73 16.22 -1.10 4.75
C LYS A 73 15.54 -2.41 4.33
N ARG A 74 16.33 -3.44 4.00
CA ARG A 74 15.78 -4.73 3.54
C ARG A 74 14.76 -5.31 4.51
N GLY A 75 15.08 -5.39 5.80
CA GLY A 75 14.17 -5.95 6.80
C GLY A 75 12.88 -5.14 6.92
N GLU A 76 12.97 -3.83 6.73
CA GLU A 76 11.79 -2.93 6.77
C GLU A 76 10.91 -3.13 5.54
N LEU A 77 11.48 -3.28 4.35
CA LEU A 77 10.72 -3.57 3.14
C LEU A 77 10.01 -4.92 3.25
N ASP A 78 10.72 -5.94 3.72
CA ASP A 78 10.14 -7.27 3.93
C ASP A 78 8.98 -7.23 4.92
N ARG A 79 9.11 -6.45 5.99
CA ARG A 79 8.05 -6.29 7.00
C ARG A 79 6.83 -5.57 6.42
N TRP A 80 7.05 -4.51 5.64
CA TRP A 80 6.00 -3.75 4.97
C TRP A 80 5.16 -4.66 4.08
N LEU A 81 5.83 -5.43 3.23
CA LEU A 81 5.18 -6.36 2.31
C LEU A 81 4.44 -7.47 3.07
N LEU A 82 5.04 -8.00 4.13
CA LEU A 82 4.41 -9.02 4.96
C LEU A 82 3.11 -8.52 5.58
N LEU A 83 3.11 -7.30 6.14
CA LEU A 83 1.91 -6.73 6.76
C LEU A 83 0.80 -6.52 5.74
N LEU A 84 1.14 -6.09 4.53
CA LEU A 84 0.14 -5.91 3.48
C LEU A 84 -0.41 -7.25 2.99
N ARG A 85 0.45 -8.26 2.82
CA ARG A 85 -0.01 -9.62 2.48
C ARG A 85 -0.92 -10.21 3.54
N ARG A 86 -0.58 -10.02 4.82
CA ARG A 86 -1.44 -10.47 5.93
C ARG A 86 -2.81 -9.78 5.89
N THR A 87 -2.82 -8.48 5.63
CA THR A 87 -4.07 -7.72 5.50
C THR A 87 -4.93 -8.28 4.37
N LEU A 88 -4.33 -8.56 3.22
CA LEU A 88 -5.03 -9.19 2.10
C LEU A 88 -5.58 -10.57 2.46
N ASP A 89 -4.80 -11.38 3.17
CA ASP A 89 -5.24 -12.71 3.59
C ASP A 89 -6.42 -12.65 4.55
N GLU A 90 -6.43 -11.68 5.45
CA GLU A 90 -7.45 -11.55 6.49
C GLU A 90 -8.73 -10.87 6.01
N GLN A 91 -8.65 -9.98 5.01
CA GLN A 91 -9.71 -9.03 4.68
C GLN A 91 -10.25 -9.18 3.26
N THR A 92 -9.99 -10.31 2.58
CA THR A 92 -10.45 -10.50 1.20
C THR A 92 -11.63 -11.46 1.14
N PRO A 93 -12.84 -10.97 0.78
CA PRO A 93 -13.97 -11.84 0.48
C PRO A 93 -13.71 -12.70 -0.76
N GLU A 94 -14.41 -13.81 -0.87
CA GLU A 94 -14.25 -14.74 -1.98
C GLU A 94 -14.41 -14.07 -3.35
N ASP A 95 -15.35 -13.12 -3.47
CA ASP A 95 -15.60 -12.41 -4.72
C ASP A 95 -14.40 -11.60 -5.23
N PHE A 96 -13.47 -11.24 -4.34
CA PHE A 96 -12.31 -10.43 -4.68
C PHE A 96 -11.00 -11.23 -4.75
N LEU A 97 -11.05 -12.56 -4.71
CA LEU A 97 -9.84 -13.38 -4.81
C LEU A 97 -9.02 -13.13 -6.10
N PRO A 98 -9.63 -12.98 -7.29
CA PRO A 98 -8.85 -12.63 -8.48
C PRO A 98 -8.13 -11.28 -8.34
N LEU A 99 -8.77 -10.30 -7.73
CA LEU A 99 -8.18 -8.98 -7.52
C LEU A 99 -7.07 -9.03 -6.47
N LYS A 100 -7.24 -9.84 -5.42
CA LYS A 100 -6.18 -10.12 -4.44
C LYS A 100 -4.94 -10.69 -5.14
N GLN A 101 -5.12 -11.66 -6.05
CA GLN A 101 -4.02 -12.27 -6.78
C GLN A 101 -3.26 -11.22 -7.61
N LYS A 102 -3.98 -10.34 -8.29
CA LYS A 102 -3.38 -9.23 -9.03
C LYS A 102 -2.59 -8.31 -8.11
N TRP A 103 -3.12 -8.01 -6.92
CA TRP A 103 -2.44 -7.18 -5.93
C TRP A 103 -1.11 -7.82 -5.50
N LEU A 104 -1.12 -9.12 -5.20
CA LEU A 104 0.09 -9.86 -4.83
C LEU A 104 1.15 -9.81 -5.94
N GLU A 105 0.75 -9.91 -7.19
CA GLU A 105 1.66 -9.78 -8.34
C GLU A 105 2.27 -8.37 -8.41
N ARG A 106 1.47 -7.34 -8.17
CA ARG A 106 1.97 -5.96 -8.12
C ARG A 106 2.93 -5.74 -6.96
N LEU A 107 2.68 -6.37 -5.80
CA LEU A 107 3.62 -6.30 -4.67
C LEU A 107 4.97 -6.91 -5.01
N ASN A 108 5.00 -8.03 -5.73
CA ASN A 108 6.25 -8.62 -6.19
C ASN A 108 6.99 -7.69 -7.14
N PHE A 109 6.28 -7.03 -8.05
CA PHE A 109 6.86 -6.02 -8.93
C PHE A 109 7.49 -4.88 -8.14
N PHE A 110 6.76 -4.30 -7.18
CA PHE A 110 7.28 -3.18 -6.38
C PHE A 110 8.41 -3.61 -5.44
N ASN A 111 8.41 -4.85 -4.95
CA ASN A 111 9.54 -5.36 -4.20
C ASN A 111 10.83 -5.27 -5.04
N GLY A 112 10.77 -5.67 -6.31
CA GLY A 112 11.91 -5.55 -7.21
C GLY A 112 12.32 -4.11 -7.46
N VAL A 113 11.36 -3.22 -7.71
CA VAL A 113 11.60 -1.79 -7.94
C VAL A 113 12.28 -1.16 -6.74
N PHE A 114 11.73 -1.33 -5.54
CA PHE A 114 12.29 -0.75 -4.32
C PHE A 114 13.63 -1.36 -3.95
N SER A 115 13.79 -2.66 -4.15
CA SER A 115 15.09 -3.32 -3.88
C SER A 115 16.21 -2.71 -4.72
N ARG A 116 15.95 -2.45 -5.99
CA ARG A 116 16.92 -1.80 -6.87
C ARG A 116 17.15 -0.35 -6.50
N PHE A 117 16.07 0.39 -6.23
CA PHE A 117 16.14 1.81 -5.92
C PHE A 117 16.93 2.09 -4.64
N PHE A 118 16.69 1.29 -3.59
CA PHE A 118 17.38 1.45 -2.30
C PHE A 118 18.68 0.66 -2.19
N GLY A 119 19.07 -0.08 -3.23
CA GLY A 119 20.29 -0.88 -3.21
C GLY A 119 20.24 -2.09 -2.27
N LEU A 120 19.07 -2.70 -2.16
CA LEU A 120 18.87 -3.82 -1.21
C LEU A 120 19.10 -5.19 -1.85
#